data_ac2007fd9ad0c7baecdb2862b08d3086
#
_entry.id   ac2007fd9ad0c7baecdb2862b08d3086
#
_cell.length_a   1.000
_cell.length_b   1.000
_cell.length_c   1.000
_cell.angle_alpha   90.00
_cell.angle_beta   90.00
_cell.angle_gamma   90.00
#
_symmetry.space_group_name_H-M   'P 1'
#
loop_
_entity.id
_entity.type
_entity.pdbx_description
1 polymer ?
#
loop_
_entity_poly.entity_id
_entity_poly.type
_entity_poly.pdbx_seq_one_letter_code
_entity_poly.pdbx_strand_id
1 'polypeptide(L)'
;MKAPELSIIILNYNTRQLALDSISSIEKNYSEEVRSGRFEVIVVDNASPDGSLRAFGEYKKQTKIKSFQVVDSGGNIGFSAGNNKGVKVAHGQYVLFLNPDTIVYAKTLTNVSDFIKTNPDVGAVSCRLENKDGEFDFNCHRGFPTPWNSFCYFSGLQKMFPRSRLFAGYTQGWKDNSTNHEVDAISGAFILLPKSIGDKIGWWDEDYFFYGEDLQFCYDIHKLGLKIYYMGTVSSMHIGGAASGIKKKTQNITTANIEQIKKIQKARFEAMKIFYKKNYKNKYPKLLQAFIFKGINVLEKRALASLKIS
;
A
#
# COMPACT_ATOMS: atom_id res chain seq x y z
N MET A 1 -20.57 20.96 -12.13
CA MET A 1 -19.14 20.71 -12.44
C MET A 1 -18.99 19.25 -12.87
N LYS A 2 -18.11 18.96 -13.82
CA LYS A 2 -17.82 17.55 -14.20
C LYS A 2 -17.14 16.85 -13.02
N ALA A 3 -17.54 15.60 -12.71
CA ALA A 3 -16.90 14.82 -11.66
C ALA A 3 -15.40 14.64 -11.95
N PRO A 4 -14.54 14.57 -10.93
CA PRO A 4 -13.13 14.26 -11.13
C PRO A 4 -12.93 12.92 -11.82
N GLU A 5 -11.87 12.81 -12.58
CA GLU A 5 -11.46 11.54 -13.18
C GLU A 5 -10.78 10.66 -12.12
N LEU A 6 -9.88 11.25 -11.35
CA LEU A 6 -9.06 10.54 -10.35
C LEU A 6 -9.15 11.22 -8.99
N SER A 7 -9.46 10.42 -7.96
CA SER A 7 -9.29 10.78 -6.55
C SER A 7 -7.99 10.19 -6.02
N ILE A 8 -7.07 11.03 -5.57
CA ILE A 8 -5.81 10.62 -4.95
C ILE A 8 -5.97 10.71 -3.44
N ILE A 9 -5.97 9.58 -2.75
CA ILE A 9 -6.13 9.48 -1.30
C ILE A 9 -4.76 9.24 -0.67
N ILE A 10 -4.36 10.14 0.22
CA ILE A 10 -3.09 10.08 0.96
C ILE A 10 -3.43 9.97 2.44
N LEU A 11 -3.15 8.81 3.05
CA LEU A 11 -3.31 8.61 4.48
C LEU A 11 -2.02 8.98 5.20
N ASN A 12 -2.07 9.94 6.12
CA ASN A 12 -0.95 10.40 6.90
C ASN A 12 -1.06 9.99 8.37
N TYR A 13 0.04 9.52 8.95
CA TYR A 13 0.22 9.39 10.38
C TYR A 13 1.66 9.71 10.78
N ASN A 14 1.84 10.89 11.42
CA ASN A 14 3.12 11.35 11.96
C ASN A 14 4.26 11.42 10.90
N THR A 15 3.90 11.79 9.66
CA THR A 15 4.83 11.92 8.53
C THR A 15 4.59 13.23 7.75
N ARG A 16 4.36 14.32 8.50
CA ARG A 16 3.94 15.64 7.96
C ARG A 16 4.73 16.08 6.73
N GLN A 17 6.06 16.15 6.83
CA GLN A 17 6.87 16.66 5.73
C GLN A 17 6.81 15.75 4.50
N LEU A 18 6.87 14.44 4.69
CA LEU A 18 6.78 13.47 3.59
C LEU A 18 5.45 13.58 2.85
N ALA A 19 4.34 13.75 3.58
CA ALA A 19 3.04 13.93 2.98
C ALA A 19 2.94 15.25 2.20
N LEU A 20 3.51 16.35 2.71
CA LEU A 20 3.59 17.62 1.98
C LEU A 20 4.44 17.49 0.71
N ASP A 21 5.57 16.79 0.77
CA ASP A 21 6.42 16.53 -0.40
C ASP A 21 5.68 15.67 -1.45
N SER A 22 4.93 14.66 -1.01
CA SER A 22 4.08 13.84 -1.88
C SER A 22 3.03 14.69 -2.59
N ILE A 23 2.27 15.52 -1.85
CA ILE A 23 1.27 16.42 -2.42
C ILE A 23 1.90 17.41 -3.39
N SER A 24 3.05 18.00 -3.02
CA SER A 24 3.79 18.93 -3.87
C SER A 24 4.24 18.28 -5.18
N SER A 25 4.64 17.01 -5.14
CA SER A 25 5.01 16.26 -6.34
C SER A 25 3.85 16.11 -7.32
N ILE A 26 2.63 15.90 -6.81
CA ILE A 26 1.41 15.84 -7.60
C ILE A 26 1.11 17.22 -8.19
N GLU A 27 1.09 18.25 -7.38
CA GLU A 27 0.80 19.63 -7.82
C GLU A 27 1.78 20.10 -8.91
N LYS A 28 3.06 19.77 -8.76
CA LYS A 28 4.12 20.11 -9.71
C LYS A 28 3.99 19.33 -11.02
N ASN A 29 3.86 18.02 -10.97
CA ASN A 29 3.95 17.15 -12.14
C ASN A 29 2.61 17.00 -12.89
N TYR A 30 1.48 17.38 -12.27
CA TYR A 30 0.11 17.28 -12.82
C TYR A 30 -0.66 18.58 -12.66
N SER A 31 0.05 19.72 -12.88
CA SER A 31 -0.49 21.05 -12.62
C SER A 31 -1.76 21.39 -13.41
N GLU A 32 -1.91 20.89 -14.64
CA GLU A 32 -3.11 21.06 -15.46
C GLU A 32 -4.28 20.24 -14.89
N GLU A 33 -4.05 18.99 -14.56
CA GLU A 33 -5.05 18.07 -14.03
C GLU A 33 -5.63 18.54 -12.69
N VAL A 34 -4.76 19.01 -11.79
CA VAL A 34 -5.22 19.47 -10.46
C VAL A 34 -5.89 20.84 -10.52
N ARG A 35 -5.45 21.74 -11.39
CA ARG A 35 -6.06 23.08 -11.58
C ARG A 35 -7.41 22.99 -12.29
N SER A 36 -7.55 22.10 -13.26
CA SER A 36 -8.84 21.88 -13.94
C SER A 36 -9.86 21.19 -13.03
N GLY A 37 -9.40 20.49 -11.97
CA GLY A 37 -10.21 19.64 -11.11
C GLY A 37 -10.43 18.23 -11.71
N ARG A 38 -9.66 17.86 -12.73
CA ARG A 38 -9.65 16.49 -13.27
C ARG A 38 -9.11 15.50 -12.23
N PHE A 39 -8.09 15.91 -11.46
CA PHE A 39 -7.59 15.19 -10.30
C PHE A 39 -7.97 15.92 -9.02
N GLU A 40 -8.54 15.21 -8.06
CA GLU A 40 -8.73 15.69 -6.69
C GLU A 40 -7.73 15.02 -5.76
N VAL A 41 -7.32 15.73 -4.72
CA VAL A 41 -6.41 15.22 -3.70
C VAL A 41 -7.09 15.26 -2.34
N ILE A 42 -7.12 14.13 -1.67
CA ILE A 42 -7.74 13.93 -0.36
C ILE A 42 -6.66 13.47 0.59
N VAL A 43 -6.35 14.31 1.60
CA VAL A 43 -5.39 13.94 2.64
C VAL A 43 -6.17 13.60 3.90
N VAL A 44 -5.99 12.38 4.39
CA VAL A 44 -6.58 11.92 5.64
C VAL A 44 -5.50 11.95 6.71
N ASP A 45 -5.69 12.77 7.74
CA ASP A 45 -4.81 12.76 8.90
C ASP A 45 -5.34 11.77 9.96
N ASN A 46 -4.53 10.77 10.27
CA ASN A 46 -4.89 9.70 11.18
C ASN A 46 -4.57 10.04 12.66
N ALA A 47 -4.92 11.27 13.06
CA ALA A 47 -4.64 11.87 14.35
C ALA A 47 -3.14 11.96 14.65
N SER A 48 -2.39 12.60 13.77
CA SER A 48 -0.95 12.78 13.89
C SER A 48 -0.59 13.78 15.00
N PRO A 49 0.34 13.44 15.90
CA PRO A 49 0.78 14.35 16.96
C PRO A 49 1.74 15.43 16.50
N ASP A 50 2.26 15.36 15.26
CA ASP A 50 3.30 16.24 14.69
C ASP A 50 2.78 17.57 14.09
N GLY A 51 1.48 17.86 14.26
CA GLY A 51 0.84 19.05 13.71
C GLY A 51 0.48 18.95 12.22
N SER A 52 0.44 17.74 11.67
CA SER A 52 0.08 17.45 10.26
C SER A 52 -1.25 18.07 9.86
N LEU A 53 -2.31 17.85 10.65
CA LEU A 53 -3.66 18.33 10.36
C LEU A 53 -3.68 19.86 10.13
N ARG A 54 -2.98 20.63 10.99
CA ARG A 54 -2.83 22.07 10.85
C ARG A 54 -2.07 22.43 9.58
N ALA A 55 -0.94 21.75 9.31
CA ALA A 55 -0.12 22.03 8.14
C ALA A 55 -0.87 21.77 6.82
N PHE A 56 -1.68 20.73 6.75
CA PHE A 56 -2.53 20.45 5.58
C PHE A 56 -3.64 21.50 5.42
N GLY A 57 -4.20 22.00 6.54
CA GLY A 57 -5.14 23.11 6.52
C GLY A 57 -4.52 24.43 6.01
N GLU A 58 -3.27 24.68 6.35
CA GLU A 58 -2.51 25.82 5.84
C GLU A 58 -2.14 25.66 4.35
N TYR A 59 -1.69 24.45 3.95
CA TYR A 59 -1.44 24.11 2.54
C TYR A 59 -2.69 24.31 1.68
N LYS A 60 -3.87 23.91 2.18
CA LYS A 60 -5.16 24.08 1.48
C LYS A 60 -5.45 25.54 1.09
N LYS A 61 -5.00 26.51 1.89
CA LYS A 61 -5.26 27.94 1.63
C LYS A 61 -4.43 28.52 0.49
N GLN A 62 -3.31 27.87 0.13
CA GLN A 62 -2.35 28.40 -0.84
C GLN A 62 -2.12 27.52 -2.07
N THR A 63 -2.58 26.24 -2.02
CA THR A 63 -2.43 25.31 -3.13
C THR A 63 -3.26 25.70 -4.35
N LYS A 64 -2.76 25.36 -5.54
CA LYS A 64 -3.46 25.51 -6.81
C LYS A 64 -4.29 24.26 -7.18
N ILE A 65 -4.33 23.26 -6.30
CA ILE A 65 -5.17 22.08 -6.46
C ILE A 65 -6.64 22.49 -6.22
N LYS A 66 -7.44 22.52 -7.28
CA LYS A 66 -8.83 23.00 -7.25
C LYS A 66 -9.71 22.21 -6.29
N SER A 67 -9.53 20.90 -6.22
CA SER A 67 -10.25 20.01 -5.31
C SER A 67 -9.27 19.38 -4.33
N PHE A 68 -8.95 20.11 -3.26
CA PHE A 68 -8.08 19.67 -2.18
C PHE A 68 -8.89 19.53 -0.90
N GLN A 69 -8.94 18.32 -0.34
CA GLN A 69 -9.68 18.02 0.88
C GLN A 69 -8.74 17.54 1.98
N VAL A 70 -9.01 17.98 3.21
CA VAL A 70 -8.34 17.50 4.43
C VAL A 70 -9.39 16.86 5.31
N VAL A 71 -9.16 15.62 5.69
CA VAL A 71 -10.07 14.81 6.51
C VAL A 71 -9.35 14.45 7.79
N ASP A 72 -9.98 14.77 8.93
CA ASP A 72 -9.55 14.28 10.23
C ASP A 72 -10.23 12.92 10.50
N SER A 73 -9.45 11.91 10.79
CA SER A 73 -9.99 10.57 11.12
C SER A 73 -10.60 10.51 12.52
N GLY A 74 -10.26 11.47 13.41
CA GLY A 74 -10.69 11.53 14.82
C GLY A 74 -9.88 10.62 15.76
N GLY A 75 -8.90 9.87 15.26
CA GLY A 75 -8.04 8.96 16.01
C GLY A 75 -7.14 8.15 15.10
N ASN A 76 -6.09 7.50 15.63
CA ASN A 76 -5.31 6.53 14.84
C ASN A 76 -6.08 5.21 14.73
N ILE A 77 -6.91 5.13 13.68
CA ILE A 77 -7.83 4.01 13.39
C ILE A 77 -7.20 2.93 12.47
N GLY A 78 -5.91 3.05 12.14
CA GLY A 78 -5.19 2.13 11.27
C GLY A 78 -5.24 2.51 9.79
N PHE A 79 -4.56 1.70 8.96
CA PHE A 79 -4.41 1.98 7.54
C PHE A 79 -5.71 1.80 6.75
N SER A 80 -6.38 0.67 6.95
CA SER A 80 -7.61 0.32 6.23
C SER A 80 -8.74 1.32 6.51
N ALA A 81 -9.09 1.51 7.78
CA ALA A 81 -10.15 2.41 8.18
C ALA A 81 -9.84 3.88 7.84
N GLY A 82 -8.56 4.29 7.94
CA GLY A 82 -8.11 5.62 7.54
C GLY A 82 -8.32 5.88 6.05
N ASN A 83 -7.90 4.97 5.18
CA ASN A 83 -8.15 5.08 3.74
C ASN A 83 -9.64 5.05 3.40
N ASN A 84 -10.44 4.24 4.10
CA ASN A 84 -11.89 4.21 3.92
C ASN A 84 -12.57 5.55 4.27
N LYS A 85 -12.01 6.34 5.22
CA LYS A 85 -12.46 7.72 5.46
C LYS A 85 -12.25 8.61 4.24
N GLY A 86 -11.11 8.47 3.54
CA GLY A 86 -10.84 9.18 2.30
C GLY A 86 -11.79 8.78 1.16
N VAL A 87 -12.08 7.48 1.04
CA VAL A 87 -13.04 6.97 0.04
C VAL A 87 -14.43 7.60 0.18
N LYS A 88 -14.90 7.82 1.41
CA LYS A 88 -16.24 8.39 1.67
C LYS A 88 -16.45 9.79 1.08
N VAL A 89 -15.37 10.51 0.85
CA VAL A 89 -15.39 11.88 0.29
C VAL A 89 -14.82 11.95 -1.13
N ALA A 90 -14.45 10.80 -1.70
CA ALA A 90 -13.90 10.70 -3.04
C ALA A 90 -14.99 10.69 -4.12
N HIS A 91 -14.83 11.53 -5.15
CA HIS A 91 -15.80 11.71 -6.24
C HIS A 91 -15.29 11.21 -7.60
N GLY A 92 -13.99 10.81 -7.69
CA GLY A 92 -13.37 10.36 -8.92
C GLY A 92 -13.93 9.04 -9.43
N GLN A 93 -13.89 8.85 -10.76
CA GLN A 93 -14.21 7.57 -11.40
C GLN A 93 -13.18 6.49 -11.05
N TYR A 94 -11.93 6.91 -10.84
CA TYR A 94 -10.81 6.10 -10.38
C TYR A 94 -10.34 6.60 -9.01
N VAL A 95 -9.81 5.68 -8.22
CA VAL A 95 -9.22 5.99 -6.92
C VAL A 95 -7.78 5.49 -6.91
N LEU A 96 -6.87 6.36 -6.51
CA LEU A 96 -5.49 6.03 -6.21
C LEU A 96 -5.27 6.13 -4.70
N PHE A 97 -4.89 5.04 -4.08
CA PHE A 97 -4.29 5.06 -2.75
C PHE A 97 -2.80 5.29 -2.89
N LEU A 98 -2.29 6.31 -2.23
CA LEU A 98 -0.90 6.73 -2.30
C LEU A 98 -0.34 6.92 -0.89
N ASN A 99 0.77 6.25 -0.58
CA ASN A 99 1.42 6.46 0.71
C ASN A 99 1.99 7.89 0.83
N PRO A 100 2.02 8.46 2.04
CA PRO A 100 2.50 9.82 2.26
C PRO A 100 4.00 9.99 1.98
N ASP A 101 4.76 8.90 1.93
CA ASP A 101 6.20 8.87 1.62
C ASP A 101 6.50 8.45 0.16
N THR A 102 5.52 8.70 -0.75
CA THR A 102 5.65 8.41 -2.19
C THR A 102 5.71 9.70 -2.99
N ILE A 103 6.76 9.88 -3.79
CA ILE A 103 6.93 10.99 -4.75
C ILE A 103 6.54 10.50 -6.14
N VAL A 104 5.54 11.11 -6.72
CA VAL A 104 5.02 10.71 -8.04
C VAL A 104 5.81 11.44 -9.14
N TYR A 105 6.36 10.69 -10.08
CA TYR A 105 7.06 11.26 -11.22
C TYR A 105 6.09 11.70 -12.33
N ALA A 106 6.56 12.58 -13.20
CA ALA A 106 5.80 13.05 -14.36
C ALA A 106 5.35 11.86 -15.23
N LYS A 107 4.14 11.95 -15.79
CA LYS A 107 3.50 10.94 -16.64
C LYS A 107 3.13 9.61 -15.95
N THR A 108 3.56 9.33 -14.72
CA THR A 108 3.20 8.07 -14.05
C THR A 108 1.69 7.92 -13.89
N LEU A 109 1.00 8.92 -13.32
CA LEU A 109 -0.45 8.85 -13.09
C LEU A 109 -1.25 8.76 -14.39
N THR A 110 -0.87 9.55 -15.40
CA THR A 110 -1.56 9.51 -16.70
C THR A 110 -1.38 8.16 -17.38
N ASN A 111 -0.15 7.62 -17.44
CA ASN A 111 0.11 6.33 -18.07
C ASN A 111 -0.62 5.19 -17.36
N VAL A 112 -0.62 5.18 -16.02
CA VAL A 112 -1.32 4.15 -15.24
C VAL A 112 -2.84 4.28 -15.39
N SER A 113 -3.36 5.52 -15.40
CA SER A 113 -4.79 5.78 -15.63
C SER A 113 -5.24 5.37 -17.04
N ASP A 114 -4.45 5.68 -18.06
CA ASP A 114 -4.78 5.33 -19.43
C ASP A 114 -4.71 3.81 -19.65
N PHE A 115 -3.74 3.14 -19.01
CA PHE A 115 -3.66 1.68 -19.06
C PHE A 115 -4.92 1.02 -18.48
N ILE A 116 -5.37 1.40 -17.29
CA ILE A 116 -6.54 0.75 -16.67
C ILE A 116 -7.86 1.05 -17.41
N LYS A 117 -7.97 2.23 -18.06
CA LYS A 117 -9.13 2.57 -18.90
C LYS A 117 -9.26 1.67 -20.12
N THR A 118 -8.13 1.25 -20.70
CA THR A 118 -8.08 0.46 -21.93
C THR A 118 -8.05 -1.05 -21.68
N ASN A 119 -7.94 -1.48 -20.39
CA ASN A 119 -7.86 -2.89 -20.01
C ASN A 119 -8.95 -3.24 -18.97
N PRO A 120 -10.19 -3.50 -19.40
CA PRO A 120 -11.33 -3.68 -18.50
C PRO A 120 -11.28 -4.97 -17.65
N ASP A 121 -10.42 -5.91 -17.96
CA ASP A 121 -10.14 -7.12 -17.17
C ASP A 121 -9.13 -6.87 -16.03
N VAL A 122 -8.55 -5.66 -15.97
CA VAL A 122 -7.63 -5.25 -14.90
C VAL A 122 -8.43 -4.58 -13.77
N GLY A 123 -8.38 -5.17 -12.58
CA GLY A 123 -9.07 -4.67 -11.39
C GLY A 123 -8.30 -3.62 -10.61
N ALA A 124 -6.98 -3.72 -10.59
CA ALA A 124 -6.09 -2.70 -10.01
C ALA A 124 -4.72 -2.73 -10.66
N VAL A 125 -4.02 -1.61 -10.59
CA VAL A 125 -2.70 -1.42 -11.18
C VAL A 125 -1.78 -0.65 -10.24
N SER A 126 -0.50 -1.00 -10.27
CA SER A 126 0.59 -0.27 -9.62
C SER A 126 1.70 0.03 -10.61
N CYS A 127 2.58 0.97 -10.26
CA CYS A 127 3.81 1.25 -10.99
C CYS A 127 5.02 0.63 -10.27
N ARG A 128 6.17 0.69 -10.92
CA ARG A 128 7.46 0.40 -10.29
C ARG A 128 7.71 1.39 -9.15
N LEU A 129 7.93 0.86 -7.95
CA LEU A 129 8.35 1.65 -6.81
C LEU A 129 9.85 1.49 -6.57
N GLU A 130 10.53 2.61 -6.38
CA GLU A 130 11.97 2.67 -6.16
C GLU A 130 12.25 3.44 -4.87
N ASN A 131 13.26 3.01 -4.12
CA ASN A 131 13.73 3.78 -2.97
C ASN A 131 14.54 5.01 -3.44
N LYS A 132 15.05 5.82 -2.50
CA LYS A 132 15.88 7.00 -2.82
C LYS A 132 17.16 6.68 -3.60
N ASP A 133 17.65 5.46 -3.50
CA ASP A 133 18.87 5.00 -4.17
C ASP A 133 18.56 4.36 -5.54
N GLY A 134 17.28 4.39 -5.99
CA GLY A 134 16.83 3.77 -7.24
C GLY A 134 16.67 2.25 -7.16
N GLU A 135 16.81 1.65 -5.95
CA GLU A 135 16.60 0.22 -5.78
C GLU A 135 15.11 -0.12 -5.82
N PHE A 136 14.78 -1.22 -6.46
CA PHE A 136 13.41 -1.72 -6.60
C PHE A 136 12.80 -2.15 -5.27
N ASP A 137 11.60 -1.68 -4.97
CA ASP A 137 10.79 -2.19 -3.84
C ASP A 137 9.94 -3.38 -4.31
N PHE A 138 10.37 -4.59 -3.99
CA PHE A 138 9.69 -5.82 -4.40
C PHE A 138 8.25 -5.94 -3.85
N ASN A 139 7.83 -5.12 -2.89
CA ASN A 139 6.47 -5.16 -2.38
C ASN A 139 5.43 -4.69 -3.41
N CYS A 140 5.83 -3.88 -4.40
CA CYS A 140 4.93 -3.47 -5.47
C CYS A 140 4.67 -4.56 -6.53
N HIS A 141 5.30 -5.74 -6.38
CA HIS A 141 5.27 -6.83 -7.34
C HIS A 141 5.49 -8.15 -6.61
N ARG A 142 4.42 -8.85 -6.23
CA ARG A 142 4.53 -10.07 -5.42
C ARG A 142 3.39 -11.05 -5.64
N GLY A 143 3.60 -12.29 -5.19
CA GLY A 143 2.61 -13.34 -5.11
C GLY A 143 1.88 -13.38 -3.77
N PHE A 144 0.85 -14.22 -3.66
CA PHE A 144 0.17 -14.44 -2.40
C PHE A 144 1.00 -15.29 -1.43
N PRO A 145 0.87 -15.03 -0.10
CA PRO A 145 1.54 -15.80 0.95
C PRO A 145 0.82 -17.14 1.20
N THR A 146 0.80 -18.03 0.18
CA THR A 146 0.36 -19.41 0.38
C THR A 146 1.24 -20.08 1.44
N PRO A 147 0.83 -21.21 2.05
CA PRO A 147 1.68 -21.95 2.98
C PRO A 147 3.06 -22.28 2.42
N TRP A 148 3.11 -22.69 1.14
CA TRP A 148 4.36 -22.98 0.45
C TRP A 148 5.22 -21.75 0.21
N ASN A 149 4.66 -20.69 -0.33
CA ASN A 149 5.37 -19.43 -0.57
C ASN A 149 5.91 -18.83 0.74
N SER A 150 5.11 -18.89 1.81
CA SER A 150 5.52 -18.43 3.14
C SER A 150 6.65 -19.28 3.71
N PHE A 151 6.58 -20.60 3.56
CA PHE A 151 7.66 -21.50 3.95
C PHE A 151 8.96 -21.19 3.20
N CYS A 152 8.92 -21.05 1.88
CA CYS A 152 10.08 -20.70 1.06
C CYS A 152 10.67 -19.34 1.43
N TYR A 153 9.81 -18.36 1.76
CA TYR A 153 10.23 -17.03 2.19
C TYR A 153 10.98 -17.07 3.53
N PHE A 154 10.38 -17.69 4.56
CA PHE A 154 10.94 -17.70 5.91
C PHE A 154 12.10 -18.68 6.11
N SER A 155 12.17 -19.76 5.34
CA SER A 155 13.31 -20.69 5.34
C SER A 155 14.52 -20.18 4.55
N GLY A 156 14.35 -19.12 3.75
CA GLY A 156 15.41 -18.58 2.90
C GLY A 156 15.56 -19.28 1.54
N LEU A 157 14.77 -20.32 1.22
CA LEU A 157 14.80 -21.03 -0.07
C LEU A 157 14.63 -20.09 -1.26
N GLN A 158 13.74 -19.10 -1.14
CA GLN A 158 13.57 -18.14 -2.22
C GLN A 158 14.81 -17.25 -2.45
N LYS A 159 15.65 -16.99 -1.42
CA LYS A 159 16.90 -16.26 -1.57
C LYS A 159 17.97 -17.09 -2.28
N MET A 160 17.95 -18.41 -2.06
CA MET A 160 18.86 -19.35 -2.74
C MET A 160 18.46 -19.53 -4.20
N PHE A 161 17.15 -19.49 -4.50
CA PHE A 161 16.60 -19.73 -5.84
C PHE A 161 15.66 -18.59 -6.29
N PRO A 162 16.17 -17.34 -6.42
CA PRO A 162 15.32 -16.15 -6.59
C PRO A 162 14.55 -16.11 -7.91
N ARG A 163 14.99 -16.85 -8.94
CA ARG A 163 14.32 -16.95 -10.24
C ARG A 163 13.46 -18.22 -10.40
N SER A 164 13.38 -19.05 -9.38
CA SER A 164 12.58 -20.29 -9.44
C SER A 164 11.09 -20.00 -9.24
N ARG A 165 10.24 -20.42 -10.17
CA ARG A 165 8.78 -20.36 -10.00
C ARG A 165 8.31 -21.19 -8.81
N LEU A 166 9.01 -22.27 -8.44
CA LEU A 166 8.66 -23.14 -7.31
C LEU A 166 9.00 -22.48 -5.96
N PHE A 167 10.17 -21.87 -5.82
CA PHE A 167 10.68 -21.40 -4.53
C PHE A 167 10.51 -19.89 -4.31
N ALA A 168 10.43 -19.08 -5.37
CA ALA A 168 10.30 -17.65 -5.28
C ALA A 168 8.86 -17.14 -5.54
N GLY A 169 7.85 -17.99 -5.31
CA GLY A 169 6.44 -17.68 -5.58
C GLY A 169 5.94 -16.41 -4.89
N TYR A 170 6.48 -16.05 -3.73
CA TYR A 170 6.08 -14.83 -3.04
C TYR A 170 6.67 -13.56 -3.65
N THR A 171 7.93 -13.57 -4.09
CA THR A 171 8.56 -12.39 -4.72
C THR A 171 8.39 -12.35 -6.24
N GLN A 172 7.98 -13.46 -6.85
CA GLN A 172 7.87 -13.63 -8.31
C GLN A 172 9.14 -13.18 -9.07
N GLY A 173 10.31 -13.45 -8.49
CA GLY A 173 11.60 -12.96 -8.95
C GLY A 173 12.08 -13.50 -10.32
N TRP A 174 11.29 -14.38 -10.95
CA TRP A 174 11.48 -14.80 -12.35
C TRP A 174 10.90 -13.81 -13.37
N LYS A 175 10.06 -12.87 -12.93
CA LYS A 175 9.49 -11.82 -13.79
C LYS A 175 10.43 -10.64 -13.84
N ASP A 176 10.58 -10.07 -15.02
CA ASP A 176 11.39 -8.86 -15.20
C ASP A 176 10.64 -7.63 -14.67
N ASN A 177 11.16 -7.02 -13.62
CA ASN A 177 10.57 -5.87 -12.96
C ASN A 177 10.67 -4.55 -13.75
N SER A 178 11.28 -4.56 -14.93
CA SER A 178 11.29 -3.44 -15.88
C SER A 178 10.15 -3.50 -16.90
N THR A 179 9.39 -4.61 -16.94
CA THR A 179 8.30 -4.83 -17.89
C THR A 179 6.93 -4.78 -17.23
N ASN A 180 5.90 -4.56 -18.05
CA ASN A 180 4.50 -4.58 -17.60
C ASN A 180 3.98 -6.02 -17.60
N HIS A 181 3.38 -6.46 -16.50
CA HIS A 181 2.84 -7.82 -16.40
C HIS A 181 1.85 -7.98 -15.25
N GLU A 182 1.04 -9.04 -15.33
CA GLU A 182 0.14 -9.46 -14.27
C GLU A 182 0.91 -9.96 -13.05
N VAL A 183 0.44 -9.64 -11.85
CA VAL A 183 0.96 -10.11 -10.55
C VAL A 183 -0.19 -10.54 -9.66
N ASP A 184 0.10 -11.28 -8.58
CA ASP A 184 -0.98 -11.65 -7.66
C ASP A 184 -1.33 -10.49 -6.70
N ALA A 185 -0.34 -9.69 -6.29
CA ALA A 185 -0.56 -8.59 -5.36
C ALA A 185 0.45 -7.45 -5.55
N ILE A 186 -0.01 -6.25 -5.25
CA ILE A 186 0.73 -4.98 -5.25
C ILE A 186 0.70 -4.35 -3.86
N SER A 187 1.57 -3.37 -3.62
CA SER A 187 1.65 -2.68 -2.32
C SER A 187 0.61 -1.58 -2.20
N GLY A 188 0.05 -1.40 -1.01
CA GLY A 188 -0.80 -0.26 -0.65
C GLY A 188 -0.13 1.11 -0.81
N ALA A 189 1.19 1.14 -1.10
CA ALA A 189 1.92 2.38 -1.35
C ALA A 189 1.49 3.09 -2.64
N PHE A 190 1.00 2.32 -3.63
CA PHE A 190 0.43 2.85 -4.88
C PHE A 190 -0.55 1.81 -5.46
N ILE A 191 -1.83 2.02 -5.29
CA ILE A 191 -2.90 1.19 -5.88
C ILE A 191 -3.90 2.09 -6.59
N LEU A 192 -3.99 1.97 -7.91
CA LEU A 192 -5.01 2.64 -8.71
C LEU A 192 -6.04 1.62 -9.19
N LEU A 193 -7.33 1.95 -9.03
CA LEU A 193 -8.43 1.09 -9.43
C LEU A 193 -9.67 1.90 -9.83
N PRO A 194 -10.60 1.32 -10.64
CA PRO A 194 -11.92 1.89 -10.84
C PRO A 194 -12.71 1.93 -9.52
N LYS A 195 -13.36 3.05 -9.22
CA LYS A 195 -14.20 3.20 -8.02
C LYS A 195 -15.26 2.10 -7.92
N SER A 196 -15.86 1.72 -9.02
CA SER A 196 -16.88 0.65 -9.11
C SER A 196 -16.37 -0.72 -8.65
N ILE A 197 -15.06 -1.00 -8.78
CA ILE A 197 -14.45 -2.24 -8.28
C ILE A 197 -14.26 -2.13 -6.77
N GLY A 198 -13.77 -0.99 -6.27
CA GLY A 198 -13.69 -0.74 -4.84
C GLY A 198 -15.04 -0.90 -4.14
N ASP A 199 -16.11 -0.34 -4.73
CA ASP A 199 -17.48 -0.48 -4.21
C ASP A 199 -17.94 -1.95 -4.18
N LYS A 200 -17.56 -2.78 -5.15
CA LYS A 200 -17.91 -4.22 -5.19
C LYS A 200 -17.18 -5.05 -4.14
N ILE A 201 -15.91 -4.76 -3.85
CA ILE A 201 -15.13 -5.50 -2.83
C ILE A 201 -15.33 -4.97 -1.42
N GLY A 202 -16.02 -3.82 -1.24
CA GLY A 202 -16.24 -3.17 0.05
C GLY A 202 -15.04 -2.38 0.56
N TRP A 203 -14.12 -2.02 -0.35
CA TRP A 203 -12.91 -1.25 -0.07
C TRP A 203 -11.91 -1.98 0.83
N TRP A 204 -11.22 -1.26 1.71
CA TRP A 204 -10.23 -1.85 2.60
C TRP A 204 -10.88 -2.61 3.75
N ASP A 205 -10.41 -3.82 4.01
CA ASP A 205 -10.88 -4.65 5.12
C ASP A 205 -10.34 -4.11 6.46
N GLU A 206 -11.22 -3.59 7.30
CA GLU A 206 -10.87 -2.92 8.56
C GLU A 206 -10.44 -3.87 9.69
N ASP A 207 -10.54 -5.20 9.50
CA ASP A 207 -9.91 -6.16 10.41
C ASP A 207 -8.37 -6.05 10.41
N TYR A 208 -7.80 -5.42 9.37
CA TYR A 208 -6.37 -5.15 9.27
C TYR A 208 -6.06 -3.74 9.75
N PHE A 209 -5.40 -3.64 10.91
CA PHE A 209 -4.95 -2.35 11.43
C PHE A 209 -3.78 -1.79 10.61
N PHE A 210 -2.79 -2.64 10.30
CA PHE A 210 -1.60 -2.29 9.54
C PHE A 210 -0.88 -3.55 9.04
N TYR A 211 -0.49 -3.59 7.76
CA TYR A 211 0.04 -4.73 7.02
C TYR A 211 -1.00 -5.81 6.68
N GLY A 212 -0.86 -6.38 5.51
CA GLY A 212 -1.68 -7.48 4.99
C GLY A 212 -3.01 -7.04 4.38
N GLU A 213 -3.42 -5.80 4.62
CA GLU A 213 -4.61 -5.21 4.00
C GLU A 213 -4.50 -5.14 2.49
N ASP A 214 -3.30 -4.84 1.97
CA ASP A 214 -3.03 -4.78 0.54
C ASP A 214 -3.10 -6.17 -0.13
N LEU A 215 -2.64 -7.21 0.56
CA LEU A 215 -2.80 -8.59 0.11
C LEU A 215 -4.29 -9.00 0.09
N GLN A 216 -5.04 -8.63 1.14
CA GLN A 216 -6.48 -8.91 1.18
C GLN A 216 -7.22 -8.16 0.08
N PHE A 217 -6.91 -6.88 -0.13
CA PHE A 217 -7.48 -6.05 -1.18
C PHE A 217 -7.29 -6.67 -2.57
N CYS A 218 -6.06 -7.07 -2.88
CA CYS A 218 -5.75 -7.75 -4.14
C CYS A 218 -6.46 -9.11 -4.25
N TYR A 219 -6.54 -9.86 -3.14
CA TYR A 219 -7.21 -11.16 -3.12
C TYR A 219 -8.71 -11.03 -3.38
N ASP A 220 -9.36 -9.98 -2.86
CA ASP A 220 -10.78 -9.72 -3.07
C ASP A 220 -11.07 -9.29 -4.53
N ILE A 221 -10.17 -8.53 -5.16
CA ILE A 221 -10.23 -8.22 -6.59
C ILE A 221 -10.13 -9.51 -7.43
N HIS A 222 -9.21 -10.43 -7.10
CA HIS A 222 -9.11 -11.72 -7.78
C HIS A 222 -10.38 -12.59 -7.65
N LYS A 223 -11.10 -12.51 -6.53
CA LYS A 223 -12.39 -13.19 -6.38
C LYS A 223 -13.45 -12.71 -7.38
N LEU A 224 -13.33 -11.50 -7.90
CA LEU A 224 -14.18 -10.98 -8.98
C LEU A 224 -13.76 -11.49 -10.38
N GLY A 225 -12.70 -12.31 -10.48
CA GLY A 225 -12.13 -12.76 -11.75
C GLY A 225 -11.29 -11.71 -12.47
N LEU A 226 -10.93 -10.62 -11.79
CA LEU A 226 -10.13 -9.52 -12.35
C LEU A 226 -8.64 -9.70 -12.07
N LYS A 227 -7.81 -9.12 -12.93
CA LYS A 227 -6.34 -9.16 -12.84
C LYS A 227 -5.82 -8.01 -12.01
N ILE A 228 -4.67 -8.23 -11.38
CA ILE A 228 -3.82 -7.18 -10.80
C ILE A 228 -2.62 -6.98 -11.72
N TYR A 229 -2.29 -5.75 -12.03
CA TYR A 229 -1.24 -5.45 -13.00
C TYR A 229 -0.15 -4.56 -12.41
N TYR A 230 1.08 -4.89 -12.75
CA TYR A 230 2.26 -4.12 -12.42
C TYR A 230 2.83 -3.48 -13.69
N MET A 231 3.05 -2.18 -13.68
CA MET A 231 3.65 -1.42 -14.78
C MET A 231 5.11 -1.10 -14.46
N GLY A 232 6.04 -1.95 -14.96
CA GLY A 232 7.48 -1.76 -14.79
C GLY A 232 8.08 -0.65 -15.63
N THR A 233 7.35 -0.17 -16.66
CA THR A 233 7.79 0.89 -17.59
C THR A 233 7.61 2.31 -17.06
N VAL A 234 6.88 2.48 -15.95
CA VAL A 234 6.67 3.76 -15.26
C VAL A 234 6.97 3.60 -13.77
N SER A 235 7.56 4.62 -13.16
CA SER A 235 7.99 4.53 -11.76
C SER A 235 7.56 5.72 -10.91
N SER A 236 7.62 5.51 -9.59
CA SER A 236 7.53 6.53 -8.54
C SER A 236 8.53 6.19 -7.44
N MET A 237 9.02 7.21 -6.74
CA MET A 237 9.88 6.98 -5.58
C MET A 237 9.01 6.68 -4.35
N HIS A 238 9.38 5.63 -3.59
CA HIS A 238 8.74 5.28 -2.32
C HIS A 238 9.82 5.04 -1.26
N ILE A 239 9.86 5.90 -0.25
CA ILE A 239 10.85 5.81 0.82
C ILE A 239 10.65 4.52 1.63
N GLY A 240 9.42 4.24 1.99
CA GLY A 240 8.97 3.01 2.62
C GLY A 240 9.45 2.81 4.05
N GLY A 241 8.51 2.71 4.99
CA GLY A 241 8.79 2.39 6.39
C GLY A 241 8.99 3.61 7.30
N ALA A 242 8.79 4.83 6.82
CA ALA A 242 8.90 6.03 7.64
C ALA A 242 7.91 6.01 8.84
N ALA A 243 6.65 5.68 8.60
CA ALA A 243 5.62 5.58 9.64
C ALA A 243 5.74 4.32 10.51
N SER A 244 6.34 3.22 10.01
CA SER A 244 6.37 1.94 10.73
C SER A 244 7.58 1.74 11.63
N GLY A 245 8.72 2.33 11.28
CA GLY A 245 9.98 2.16 11.99
C GLY A 245 10.58 0.74 11.99
N ILE A 246 9.99 -0.20 11.22
CA ILE A 246 10.44 -1.60 11.22
C ILE A 246 11.67 -1.82 10.33
N LYS A 247 11.78 -1.09 9.22
CA LYS A 247 12.90 -1.26 8.29
C LYS A 247 14.17 -0.62 8.85
N LYS A 248 15.25 -1.40 8.97
CA LYS A 248 16.57 -0.89 9.43
C LYS A 248 17.09 0.29 8.59
N LYS A 249 16.88 0.26 7.28
CA LYS A 249 17.30 1.33 6.34
C LYS A 249 16.61 2.68 6.59
N THR A 250 15.49 2.71 7.31
CA THR A 250 14.71 3.93 7.57
C THR A 250 14.67 4.34 9.04
N GLN A 251 15.51 3.74 9.88
CA GLN A 251 15.60 4.11 11.31
C GLN A 251 15.96 5.58 11.54
N ASN A 252 16.74 6.18 10.63
CA ASN A 252 17.14 7.60 10.73
C ASN A 252 16.04 8.60 10.33
N ILE A 253 14.96 8.13 9.71
CA ILE A 253 13.84 8.97 9.22
C ILE A 253 12.49 8.57 9.82
N THR A 254 12.47 7.49 10.61
CA THR A 254 11.22 7.06 11.25
C THR A 254 10.83 7.98 12.37
N THR A 255 9.54 8.27 12.45
CA THR A 255 8.92 9.03 13.55
C THR A 255 8.32 8.11 14.62
N ALA A 256 8.38 6.77 14.40
CA ALA A 256 7.79 5.79 15.30
C ALA A 256 8.67 5.56 16.54
N ASN A 257 8.07 5.67 17.72
CA ASN A 257 8.70 5.26 18.98
C ASN A 257 8.63 3.73 19.17
N ILE A 258 9.36 3.22 20.18
CA ILE A 258 9.49 1.79 20.44
C ILE A 258 8.13 1.10 20.71
N GLU A 259 7.19 1.78 21.37
CA GLU A 259 5.87 1.22 21.64
C GLU A 259 5.03 1.14 20.35
N GLN A 260 5.13 2.12 19.48
CA GLN A 260 4.52 2.08 18.16
C GLN A 260 5.11 0.95 17.30
N ILE A 261 6.44 0.79 17.30
CA ILE A 261 7.10 -0.32 16.59
C ILE A 261 6.62 -1.67 17.11
N LYS A 262 6.50 -1.87 18.42
CA LYS A 262 5.95 -3.09 19.01
C LYS A 262 4.50 -3.34 18.60
N LYS A 263 3.65 -2.29 18.64
CA LYS A 263 2.24 -2.35 18.19
C LYS A 263 2.16 -2.78 16.74
N ILE A 264 2.96 -2.17 15.87
CA ILE A 264 2.98 -2.47 14.44
C ILE A 264 3.52 -3.88 14.17
N GLN A 265 4.55 -4.33 14.90
CA GLN A 265 5.02 -5.72 14.78
C GLN A 265 3.94 -6.73 15.16
N LYS A 266 3.20 -6.51 16.24
CA LYS A 266 2.07 -7.37 16.61
C LYS A 266 0.99 -7.38 15.55
N ALA A 267 0.61 -6.20 15.03
CA ALA A 267 -0.37 -6.07 13.95
C ALA A 267 0.04 -6.85 12.69
N ARG A 268 1.34 -6.82 12.33
CA ARG A 268 1.88 -7.58 11.21
C ARG A 268 1.67 -9.10 11.34
N PHE A 269 1.92 -9.67 12.51
CA PHE A 269 1.73 -11.10 12.73
C PHE A 269 0.26 -11.47 12.88
N GLU A 270 -0.55 -10.61 13.45
CA GLU A 270 -2.00 -10.81 13.48
C GLU A 270 -2.61 -10.76 12.07
N ALA A 271 -2.16 -9.84 11.22
CA ALA A 271 -2.53 -9.77 9.81
C ALA A 271 -2.28 -11.09 9.06
N MET A 272 -1.14 -11.76 9.32
CA MET A 272 -0.87 -13.08 8.73
C MET A 272 -1.93 -14.12 9.17
N LYS A 273 -2.34 -14.08 10.44
CA LYS A 273 -3.36 -14.99 10.96
C LYS A 273 -4.74 -14.68 10.37
N ILE A 274 -5.09 -13.39 10.26
CA ILE A 274 -6.35 -12.91 9.67
C ILE A 274 -6.43 -13.37 8.21
N PHE A 275 -5.39 -13.09 7.40
CA PHE A 275 -5.35 -13.45 6.00
C PHE A 275 -5.52 -14.96 5.79
N TYR A 276 -4.81 -15.76 6.59
CA TYR A 276 -4.92 -17.22 6.53
C TYR A 276 -6.34 -17.71 6.90
N LYS A 277 -6.90 -17.20 7.99
CA LYS A 277 -8.26 -17.56 8.43
C LYS A 277 -9.32 -17.22 7.38
N LYS A 278 -9.23 -16.03 6.76
CA LYS A 278 -10.20 -15.56 5.76
C LYS A 278 -10.10 -16.32 4.45
N ASN A 279 -8.87 -16.62 3.99
CA ASN A 279 -8.66 -17.06 2.60
C ASN A 279 -8.24 -18.53 2.47
N TYR A 280 -7.67 -19.13 3.53
CA TYR A 280 -7.07 -20.47 3.44
C TYR A 280 -7.60 -21.49 4.46
N LYS A 281 -8.41 -21.10 5.44
CA LYS A 281 -8.94 -22.00 6.48
C LYS A 281 -9.59 -23.27 5.91
N ASN A 282 -10.34 -23.13 4.82
CA ASN A 282 -11.06 -24.25 4.21
C ASN A 282 -10.29 -24.93 3.06
N LYS A 283 -9.10 -24.41 2.72
CA LYS A 283 -8.28 -24.93 1.61
C LYS A 283 -7.21 -25.96 2.03
N TYR A 284 -6.90 -25.99 3.34
CA TYR A 284 -5.81 -26.82 3.87
C TYR A 284 -6.24 -27.62 5.09
N PRO A 285 -5.65 -28.81 5.34
CA PRO A 285 -5.96 -29.63 6.50
C PRO A 285 -5.73 -28.93 7.83
N LYS A 286 -6.55 -29.23 8.84
CA LYS A 286 -6.47 -28.63 10.20
C LYS A 286 -5.08 -28.77 10.84
N LEU A 287 -4.42 -29.91 10.63
CA LEU A 287 -3.06 -30.14 11.15
C LEU A 287 -2.05 -29.12 10.59
N LEU A 288 -2.08 -28.89 9.25
CA LEU A 288 -1.22 -27.90 8.62
C LEU A 288 -1.51 -26.48 9.14
N GLN A 289 -2.80 -26.17 9.37
CA GLN A 289 -3.19 -24.88 9.97
C GLN A 289 -2.55 -24.69 11.35
N ALA A 290 -2.59 -25.71 12.21
CA ALA A 290 -1.98 -25.68 13.54
C ALA A 290 -0.47 -25.40 13.47
N PHE A 291 0.25 -26.05 12.53
CA PHE A 291 1.67 -25.78 12.30
C PHE A 291 1.94 -24.35 11.82
N ILE A 292 1.13 -23.84 10.91
CA ILE A 292 1.27 -22.45 10.40
C ILE A 292 1.08 -21.44 11.55
N PHE A 293 0.02 -21.56 12.34
CA PHE A 293 -0.22 -20.66 13.48
C PHE A 293 0.88 -20.77 14.53
N LYS A 294 1.37 -21.97 14.82
CA LYS A 294 2.55 -22.15 15.71
C LYS A 294 3.79 -21.45 15.15
N GLY A 295 4.05 -21.58 13.86
CA GLY A 295 5.15 -20.91 13.18
C GLY A 295 5.03 -19.38 13.26
N ILE A 296 3.86 -18.81 12.97
CA ILE A 296 3.59 -17.36 13.09
C ILE A 296 3.87 -16.89 14.53
N ASN A 297 3.39 -17.61 15.56
CA ASN A 297 3.61 -17.24 16.96
C ASN A 297 5.08 -17.29 17.35
N VAL A 298 5.86 -18.23 16.84
CA VAL A 298 7.31 -18.31 17.07
C VAL A 298 8.03 -17.12 16.43
N LEU A 299 7.68 -16.78 15.19
CA LEU A 299 8.25 -15.62 14.49
C LEU A 299 7.90 -14.31 15.20
N GLU A 300 6.68 -14.15 15.68
CA GLU A 300 6.22 -13.00 16.47
C GLU A 300 7.06 -12.83 17.75
N LYS A 301 7.21 -13.91 18.54
CA LYS A 301 8.02 -13.89 19.77
C LYS A 301 9.45 -13.50 19.50
N ARG A 302 10.08 -14.05 18.44
CA ARG A 302 11.46 -13.70 18.04
C ARG A 302 11.59 -12.23 17.63
N ALA A 303 10.65 -11.73 16.82
CA ALA A 303 10.66 -10.34 16.38
C ALA A 303 10.47 -9.35 17.53
N LEU A 304 9.60 -9.65 18.51
CA LEU A 304 9.40 -8.82 19.69
C LEU A 304 10.57 -8.90 20.67
N ALA A 305 11.24 -10.05 20.78
CA ALA A 305 12.42 -10.20 21.61
C ALA A 305 13.61 -9.38 21.08
N SER A 306 13.80 -9.32 19.76
CA SER A 306 14.86 -8.53 19.14
C SER A 306 14.74 -7.02 19.38
N LEU A 307 13.52 -6.52 19.64
CA LEU A 307 13.27 -5.10 19.97
C LEU A 307 13.62 -4.73 21.43
N LYS A 308 13.89 -5.72 22.28
CA LYS A 308 14.30 -5.48 23.70
C LYS A 308 15.80 -5.34 23.86
N ILE A 309 16.58 -5.67 22.85
CA ILE A 309 18.06 -5.74 22.88
C ILE A 309 18.70 -4.54 22.18
N SER A 310 17.92 -3.78 21.43
CA SER A 310 18.32 -2.55 20.75
C SER A 310 17.78 -1.31 21.47
#